data_11a6b19f23293c29ff1a89018e1f3a5e
#
_entry.id   11a6b19f23293c29ff1a89018e1f3a5e
#
_cell.length_a   1.000
_cell.length_b   1.000
_cell.length_c   1.000
_cell.angle_alpha   90.00
_cell.angle_beta   90.00
_cell.angle_gamma   90.00
#
_symmetry.space_group_name_H-M   'P 1'
#
loop_
_entity.id
_entity.type
_entity.pdbx_description
1 polymer ?
#
loop_
_entity_poly.entity_id
_entity_poly.type
_entity_poly.pdbx_seq_one_letter_code
_entity_poly.pdbx_strand_id
1 'polypeptide(L)'
;HNLPGVDLEWAEKVFNCFLIRDPKEVILSYTKKYAISSVYQLGFPQQFDLFTQLREKGGVAPIILDSTDILTNPESMLKKLCRILGIPFTNKMLKWPKGRRKSDGIWGKHWYNAVEQSTSFQAYQKKNENIPVEYTAIYEESTEFYLQLYNQRIQ
;
A
#
# COMPACT_ATOMS: atom_id res chain seq x y z
N HIS A 1 7.76 0.25 -5.27
CA HIS A 1 8.19 -1.12 -4.95
C HIS A 1 8.81 -1.88 -6.12
N ASN A 2 9.02 -1.30 -7.24
CA ASN A 2 9.82 -1.87 -8.32
C ASN A 2 11.10 -1.06 -8.46
N LEU A 3 12.17 -1.48 -7.77
CA LEU A 3 13.46 -0.79 -7.70
C LEU A 3 14.61 -1.70 -8.21
N PRO A 4 14.48 -2.34 -9.40
CA PRO A 4 15.53 -3.21 -9.90
C PRO A 4 16.81 -2.41 -10.14
N GLY A 5 17.93 -2.88 -9.56
CA GLY A 5 19.25 -2.26 -9.73
C GLY A 5 19.45 -0.92 -9.01
N VAL A 6 18.52 -0.52 -8.13
CA VAL A 6 18.72 0.66 -7.27
C VAL A 6 19.45 0.23 -6.01
N ASP A 7 20.52 0.94 -5.67
CA ASP A 7 21.18 0.77 -4.37
C ASP A 7 20.22 1.16 -3.23
N LEU A 8 20.14 0.31 -2.22
CA LEU A 8 19.24 0.46 -1.08
C LEU A 8 19.97 0.98 0.19
N GLU A 9 21.22 1.41 0.12
CA GLU A 9 21.94 1.94 1.27
C GLU A 9 21.26 3.15 1.92
N TRP A 10 20.60 3.98 1.10
CA TRP A 10 19.82 5.12 1.59
C TRP A 10 18.61 4.69 2.40
N ALA A 11 18.01 3.52 2.09
CA ALA A 11 16.81 3.03 2.76
C ALA A 11 17.07 2.66 4.23
N GLU A 12 18.31 2.32 4.59
CA GLU A 12 18.71 2.04 5.98
C GLU A 12 18.66 3.30 6.87
N LYS A 13 18.71 4.49 6.24
CA LYS A 13 18.75 5.79 6.93
C LYS A 13 17.39 6.44 7.11
N VAL A 14 16.32 5.77 6.69
CA VAL A 14 14.95 6.29 6.73
C VAL A 14 13.98 5.25 7.29
N PHE A 15 12.83 5.72 7.77
CA PHE A 15 11.73 4.81 8.10
C PHE A 15 11.08 4.28 6.81
N ASN A 16 11.08 2.97 6.65
CA ASN A 16 10.44 2.31 5.52
C ASN A 16 9.03 1.90 5.91
N CYS A 17 8.02 2.39 5.18
CA CYS A 17 6.62 2.05 5.39
C CYS A 17 6.07 1.32 4.16
N PHE A 18 5.53 0.14 4.38
CA PHE A 18 4.89 -0.68 3.36
C PHE A 18 3.37 -0.60 3.51
N LEU A 19 2.70 -0.09 2.48
CA LEU A 19 1.25 -0.16 2.41
C LEU A 19 0.85 -1.38 1.59
N ILE A 20 0.22 -2.34 2.26
CA ILE A 20 -0.30 -3.55 1.61
C ILE A 20 -1.81 -3.45 1.40
N ARG A 21 -2.32 -4.25 0.47
CA ARG A 21 -3.74 -4.32 0.16
C ARG A 21 -4.13 -5.73 -0.24
N ASP A 22 -5.34 -6.15 0.15
CA ASP A 22 -5.92 -7.45 -0.23
C ASP A 22 -5.77 -7.71 -1.74
N PRO A 23 -5.16 -8.84 -2.14
CA PRO A 23 -4.94 -9.20 -3.54
C PRO A 23 -6.21 -9.21 -4.38
N LYS A 24 -7.34 -9.65 -3.83
CA LYS A 24 -8.63 -9.61 -4.51
C LYS A 24 -8.99 -8.18 -4.93
N GLU A 25 -8.82 -7.23 -4.03
CA GLU A 25 -9.12 -5.83 -4.31
C GLU A 25 -8.19 -5.21 -5.34
N VAL A 26 -6.90 -5.61 -5.31
CA VAL A 26 -5.90 -5.17 -6.28
C VAL A 26 -6.25 -5.70 -7.66
N ILE A 27 -6.49 -7.01 -7.80
CA ILE A 27 -6.85 -7.67 -9.05
C ILE A 27 -8.13 -7.04 -9.64
N LEU A 28 -9.21 -6.95 -8.87
CA LEU A 28 -10.47 -6.36 -9.30
C LEU A 28 -10.36 -4.87 -9.68
N SER A 29 -9.37 -4.17 -9.15
CA SER A 29 -9.11 -2.79 -9.53
C SER A 29 -8.27 -2.69 -10.80
N TYR A 30 -7.24 -3.53 -10.92
CA TYR A 30 -6.29 -3.51 -12.02
C TYR A 30 -6.95 -3.95 -13.33
N THR A 31 -7.77 -5.02 -13.27
CA THR A 31 -8.48 -5.59 -14.43
C THR A 31 -9.51 -4.66 -15.06
N LYS A 32 -9.91 -3.58 -14.37
CA LYS A 32 -10.74 -2.54 -14.97
C LYS A 32 -10.06 -1.79 -16.12
N LYS A 33 -8.75 -1.82 -16.20
CA LYS A 33 -7.97 -1.07 -17.19
C LYS A 33 -6.99 -1.93 -17.98
N TYR A 34 -6.46 -2.99 -17.36
CA TYR A 34 -5.36 -3.77 -17.92
C TYR A 34 -5.58 -5.26 -17.65
N ALA A 35 -5.21 -6.12 -18.60
CA ALA A 35 -5.08 -7.55 -18.35
C ALA A 35 -3.86 -7.84 -17.47
N ILE A 36 -3.91 -8.93 -16.69
CA ILE A 36 -2.82 -9.38 -15.84
C ILE A 36 -2.27 -10.67 -16.44
N SER A 37 -0.99 -10.71 -16.73
CA SER A 37 -0.29 -11.91 -17.21
C SER A 37 0.66 -12.53 -16.16
N SER A 38 0.96 -11.80 -15.08
CA SER A 38 1.90 -12.24 -14.04
C SER A 38 1.65 -11.51 -12.73
N VAL A 39 1.91 -12.18 -11.61
CA VAL A 39 1.90 -11.61 -10.26
C VAL A 39 2.86 -10.42 -10.13
N TYR A 40 3.96 -10.44 -10.89
CA TYR A 40 4.95 -9.34 -10.91
C TYR A 40 4.39 -8.01 -11.39
N GLN A 41 3.35 -8.00 -12.23
CA GLN A 41 2.67 -6.77 -12.64
C GLN A 41 1.91 -6.10 -11.48
N LEU A 42 1.51 -6.88 -10.48
CA LEU A 42 0.82 -6.39 -9.29
C LEU A 42 1.77 -5.92 -8.18
N GLY A 43 3.05 -6.32 -8.26
CA GLY A 43 4.10 -5.88 -7.35
C GLY A 43 4.18 -6.62 -6.01
N PHE A 44 3.44 -7.70 -5.80
CA PHE A 44 3.47 -8.45 -4.54
C PHE A 44 4.83 -9.10 -4.26
N PRO A 45 5.46 -9.82 -5.21
CA PRO A 45 6.79 -10.38 -5.00
C PRO A 45 7.83 -9.30 -4.69
N GLN A 46 7.84 -8.22 -5.49
CA GLN A 46 8.81 -7.13 -5.32
C GLN A 46 8.65 -6.42 -3.96
N GLN A 47 7.40 -6.27 -3.49
CA GLN A 47 7.13 -5.65 -2.19
C GLN A 47 7.63 -6.55 -1.06
N PHE A 48 7.42 -7.86 -1.16
CA PHE A 48 7.89 -8.84 -0.20
C PHE A 48 9.42 -8.94 -0.19
N ASP A 49 10.05 -9.01 -1.36
CA ASP A 49 11.51 -9.07 -1.50
C ASP A 49 12.18 -7.83 -0.89
N LEU A 50 11.65 -6.64 -1.20
CA LEU A 50 12.17 -5.39 -0.64
C LEU A 50 12.03 -5.36 0.88
N PHE A 51 10.89 -5.77 1.42
CA PHE A 51 10.67 -5.87 2.86
C PHE A 51 11.68 -6.82 3.52
N THR A 52 11.90 -7.99 2.93
CA THR A 52 12.82 -9.00 3.45
C THR A 52 14.26 -8.47 3.46
N GLN A 53 14.72 -7.89 2.35
CA GLN A 53 16.05 -7.29 2.25
C GLN A 53 16.28 -6.21 3.31
N LEU A 54 15.33 -5.29 3.51
CA LEU A 54 15.44 -4.22 4.48
C LEU A 54 15.45 -4.74 5.93
N ARG A 55 14.70 -5.80 6.19
CA ARG A 55 14.69 -6.46 7.52
C ARG A 55 16.00 -7.17 7.83
N GLU A 56 16.59 -7.85 6.84
CA GLU A 56 17.83 -8.62 6.98
C GLU A 56 19.08 -7.73 7.16
N LYS A 57 19.08 -6.54 6.56
CA LYS A 57 20.16 -5.58 6.68
C LYS A 57 20.38 -5.06 8.11
N GLY A 58 19.40 -5.21 8.98
CA GLY A 58 19.44 -4.73 10.36
C GLY A 58 19.35 -3.19 10.44
N GLY A 59 18.51 -2.63 11.20
CA GLY A 59 18.23 -1.20 11.30
C GLY A 59 16.86 -1.00 11.88
N VAL A 60 16.18 0.08 11.52
CA VAL A 60 14.79 0.28 11.91
C VAL A 60 13.92 -0.71 11.15
N ALA A 61 13.22 -1.58 11.89
CA ALA A 61 12.33 -2.57 11.28
C ALA A 61 11.30 -1.88 10.36
N PRO A 62 11.10 -2.37 9.12
CA PRO A 62 10.11 -1.81 8.21
C PRO A 62 8.70 -1.90 8.80
N ILE A 63 7.91 -0.85 8.65
CA ILE A 63 6.55 -0.74 9.16
C ILE A 63 5.59 -1.22 8.07
N ILE A 64 4.67 -2.12 8.42
CA ILE A 64 3.64 -2.59 7.50
C ILE A 64 2.29 -2.05 7.94
N LEU A 65 1.55 -1.51 6.97
CA LEU A 65 0.19 -0.97 7.12
C LEU A 65 -0.72 -1.68 6.12
N ASP A 66 -1.89 -2.13 6.57
CA ASP A 66 -2.91 -2.63 5.66
C ASP A 66 -3.91 -1.52 5.30
N SER A 67 -4.27 -1.44 4.04
CA SER A 67 -5.20 -0.42 3.54
C SER A 67 -6.60 -0.56 4.16
N THR A 68 -7.05 -1.77 4.47
CA THR A 68 -8.34 -2.03 5.12
C THR A 68 -8.34 -1.51 6.54
N ASP A 69 -7.26 -1.75 7.30
CA ASP A 69 -7.13 -1.24 8.68
C ASP A 69 -7.16 0.29 8.70
N ILE A 70 -6.42 0.93 7.77
CA ILE A 70 -6.43 2.39 7.64
C ILE A 70 -7.83 2.92 7.30
N LEU A 71 -8.51 2.33 6.33
CA LEU A 71 -9.83 2.80 5.90
C LEU A 71 -10.92 2.50 6.92
N THR A 72 -10.76 1.46 7.74
CA THR A 72 -11.70 1.11 8.81
C THR A 72 -11.56 2.05 10.01
N ASN A 73 -10.34 2.40 10.40
CA ASN A 73 -10.08 3.31 11.51
C ASN A 73 -8.86 4.21 11.26
N PRO A 74 -8.99 5.21 10.37
CA PRO A 74 -7.87 6.03 9.93
C PRO A 74 -7.20 6.80 11.07
N GLU A 75 -7.97 7.31 12.03
CA GLU A 75 -7.41 8.07 13.15
C GLU A 75 -6.53 7.19 14.05
N SER A 76 -7.01 6.01 14.43
CA SER A 76 -6.24 5.08 15.26
C SER A 76 -4.95 4.63 14.56
N MET A 77 -5.06 4.24 13.29
CA MET A 77 -3.91 3.78 12.51
C MET A 77 -2.85 4.87 12.31
N LEU A 78 -3.28 6.10 11.98
CA LEU A 78 -2.34 7.21 11.84
C LEU A 78 -1.71 7.62 13.18
N LYS A 79 -2.45 7.57 14.30
CA LYS A 79 -1.87 7.81 15.63
C LYS A 79 -0.80 6.77 15.98
N LYS A 80 -1.04 5.49 15.67
CA LYS A 80 -0.04 4.42 15.87
C LYS A 80 1.20 4.64 15.02
N LEU A 81 1.00 4.91 13.72
CA LEU A 81 2.09 5.21 12.80
C LEU A 81 2.91 6.40 13.28
N CYS A 82 2.27 7.52 13.61
CA CYS A 82 2.94 8.72 14.11
C CYS A 82 3.77 8.44 15.38
N ARG A 83 3.25 7.60 16.29
CA ARG A 83 3.97 7.19 17.50
C ARG A 83 5.24 6.42 17.15
N ILE A 84 5.17 5.47 16.21
CA ILE A 84 6.34 4.68 15.78
C ILE A 84 7.38 5.59 15.11
N LEU A 85 6.91 6.55 14.30
CA LEU A 85 7.80 7.49 13.59
C LEU A 85 8.34 8.62 14.47
N GLY A 86 7.87 8.75 15.73
CA GLY A 86 8.27 9.85 16.60
C GLY A 86 7.78 11.22 16.18
N ILE A 87 6.68 11.30 15.39
CA ILE A 87 6.09 12.57 14.91
C ILE A 87 4.74 12.84 15.56
N PRO A 88 4.35 14.12 15.76
CA PRO A 88 3.07 14.43 16.35
C PRO A 88 1.92 14.15 15.37
N PHE A 89 0.87 13.47 15.86
CA PHE A 89 -0.38 13.34 15.12
C PHE A 89 -1.14 14.67 15.10
N THR A 90 -1.80 14.97 13.98
CA THR A 90 -2.72 16.10 13.87
C THR A 90 -3.98 15.71 13.09
N ASN A 91 -5.13 16.27 13.47
CA ASN A 91 -6.41 16.05 12.79
C ASN A 91 -6.40 16.51 11.31
N LYS A 92 -5.44 17.35 10.93
CA LYS A 92 -5.22 17.73 9.53
C LYS A 92 -4.79 16.56 8.65
N MET A 93 -4.30 15.46 9.25
CA MET A 93 -3.97 14.23 8.53
C MET A 93 -5.20 13.44 8.09
N LEU A 94 -6.37 13.72 8.68
CA LEU A 94 -7.63 13.03 8.39
C LEU A 94 -8.47 13.73 7.32
N LYS A 95 -8.19 15.00 7.04
CA LYS A 95 -8.97 15.83 6.12
C LYS A 95 -8.06 16.69 5.27
N TRP A 96 -8.41 16.85 4.01
CA TRP A 96 -7.66 17.66 3.05
C TRP A 96 -8.61 18.41 2.10
N PRO A 97 -8.17 19.54 1.53
CA PRO A 97 -8.97 20.26 0.55
C PRO A 97 -9.12 19.44 -0.73
N LYS A 98 -10.30 19.54 -1.35
CA LYS A 98 -10.58 18.96 -2.67
C LYS A 98 -9.70 19.59 -3.75
N GLY A 99 -9.29 18.79 -4.71
CA GLY A 99 -8.57 19.26 -5.89
C GLY A 99 -7.09 18.89 -5.90
N ARG A 100 -6.47 19.17 -7.03
CA ARG A 100 -5.06 18.90 -7.28
C ARG A 100 -4.16 19.85 -6.50
N ARG A 101 -3.03 19.34 -6.01
CA ARG A 101 -2.02 20.13 -5.30
C ARG A 101 -0.80 20.37 -6.19
N LYS A 102 -0.10 21.45 -5.93
CA LYS A 102 1.18 21.75 -6.61
C LYS A 102 2.26 20.69 -6.32
N SER A 103 2.15 20.02 -5.16
CA SER A 103 3.04 18.94 -4.74
C SER A 103 2.73 17.57 -5.38
N ASP A 104 1.57 17.44 -6.05
CA ASP A 104 1.23 16.19 -6.72
C ASP A 104 2.17 15.99 -7.90
N GLY A 105 2.85 14.85 -7.92
CA GLY A 105 3.81 14.53 -8.96
C GLY A 105 3.17 14.37 -10.34
N ILE A 106 4.00 14.18 -11.35
CA ILE A 106 3.60 14.03 -12.76
C ILE A 106 2.57 12.90 -12.96
N TRP A 107 2.64 11.86 -12.12
CA TRP A 107 1.75 10.71 -12.13
C TRP A 107 0.33 11.01 -11.64
N GLY A 108 0.12 12.12 -10.93
CA GLY A 108 -1.19 12.51 -10.41
C GLY A 108 -2.26 12.61 -11.51
N LYS A 109 -1.89 13.08 -12.70
CA LYS A 109 -2.80 13.20 -13.86
C LYS A 109 -3.47 11.88 -14.26
N HIS A 110 -2.82 10.75 -14.00
CA HIS A 110 -3.27 9.43 -14.46
C HIS A 110 -3.94 8.60 -13.36
N TRP A 111 -3.64 8.88 -12.09
CA TRP A 111 -4.01 8.01 -10.99
C TRP A 111 -4.83 8.68 -9.88
N TYR A 112 -4.82 10.03 -9.78
CA TYR A 112 -5.36 10.72 -8.61
C TYR A 112 -6.77 11.25 -8.78
N ASN A 113 -7.51 10.91 -9.84
CA ASN A 113 -8.87 11.40 -10.07
C ASN A 113 -9.79 11.20 -8.84
N ALA A 114 -9.78 10.02 -8.23
CA ALA A 114 -10.57 9.73 -7.03
C ALA A 114 -10.06 10.52 -5.80
N VAL A 115 -8.74 10.64 -5.66
CA VAL A 115 -8.11 11.39 -4.56
C VAL A 115 -8.40 12.88 -4.69
N GLU A 116 -8.32 13.45 -5.89
CA GLU A 116 -8.63 14.85 -6.16
C GLU A 116 -10.08 15.23 -5.84
N GLN A 117 -11.01 14.26 -5.94
CA GLN A 117 -12.42 14.46 -5.58
C GLN A 117 -12.70 14.22 -4.08
N SER A 118 -11.77 13.62 -3.35
CA SER A 118 -11.92 13.31 -1.93
C SER A 118 -11.51 14.48 -1.04
N THR A 119 -12.03 14.49 0.18
CA THR A 119 -11.66 15.44 1.25
C THR A 119 -11.29 14.74 2.56
N SER A 120 -11.44 13.42 2.60
CA SER A 120 -11.13 12.56 3.75
C SER A 120 -10.97 11.12 3.28
N PHE A 121 -10.57 10.25 4.19
CA PHE A 121 -10.62 8.81 3.96
C PHE A 121 -12.06 8.36 3.70
N GLN A 122 -12.23 7.52 2.67
CA GLN A 122 -13.51 6.87 2.40
C GLN A 122 -13.65 5.65 3.32
N ALA A 123 -14.86 5.42 3.84
CA ALA A 123 -15.11 4.22 4.61
C ALA A 123 -14.83 2.96 3.77
N TYR A 124 -14.19 1.98 4.38
CA TYR A 124 -13.91 0.71 3.72
C TYR A 124 -15.21 0.05 3.26
N GLN A 125 -15.22 -0.36 2.02
CA GLN A 125 -16.32 -1.14 1.42
C GLN A 125 -15.72 -2.39 0.79
N LYS A 126 -16.05 -3.55 1.37
CA LYS A 126 -15.63 -4.85 0.84
C LYS A 126 -16.25 -5.07 -0.54
N LYS A 127 -15.43 -5.43 -1.50
CA LYS A 127 -15.90 -5.84 -2.82
C LYS A 127 -16.49 -7.24 -2.78
N ASN A 128 -17.73 -7.37 -3.24
CA ASN A 128 -18.44 -8.66 -3.29
C ASN A 128 -18.22 -9.41 -4.62
N GLU A 129 -17.66 -8.76 -5.63
CA GLU A 129 -17.37 -9.36 -6.95
C GLU A 129 -16.42 -10.55 -6.79
N ASN A 130 -16.64 -11.58 -7.58
CA ASN A 130 -15.71 -12.71 -7.65
C ASN A 130 -14.51 -12.37 -8.55
N ILE A 131 -13.38 -12.99 -8.24
CA ILE A 131 -12.21 -12.92 -9.13
C ILE A 131 -12.54 -13.74 -10.38
N PRO A 132 -12.29 -13.20 -11.60
CA PRO A 132 -12.42 -13.99 -12.82
C PRO A 132 -11.51 -15.24 -12.77
N VAL A 133 -12.03 -16.35 -13.29
CA VAL A 133 -11.37 -17.67 -13.17
C VAL A 133 -9.95 -17.66 -13.73
N GLU A 134 -9.72 -16.90 -14.80
CA GLU A 134 -8.39 -16.74 -15.43
C GLU A 134 -7.33 -16.14 -14.51
N TYR A 135 -7.73 -15.46 -13.43
CA TYR A 135 -6.80 -14.83 -12.47
C TYR A 135 -6.68 -15.59 -11.15
N THR A 136 -7.28 -16.79 -11.03
CA THR A 136 -7.27 -17.58 -9.78
C THR A 136 -5.85 -17.90 -9.33
N ALA A 137 -4.99 -18.40 -10.22
CA ALA A 137 -3.60 -18.73 -9.88
C ALA A 137 -2.79 -17.49 -9.45
N ILE A 138 -2.99 -16.35 -10.13
CA ILE A 138 -2.35 -15.08 -9.77
C ILE A 138 -2.84 -14.59 -8.40
N TYR A 139 -4.10 -14.80 -8.09
CA TYR A 139 -4.66 -14.45 -6.79
C TYR A 139 -4.07 -15.31 -5.67
N GLU A 140 -3.98 -16.62 -5.86
CA GLU A 140 -3.41 -17.55 -4.90
C GLU A 140 -1.94 -17.18 -4.61
N GLU A 141 -1.13 -17.02 -5.65
CA GLU A 141 0.27 -16.62 -5.53
C GLU A 141 0.42 -15.24 -4.84
N SER A 142 -0.39 -14.26 -5.23
CA SER A 142 -0.39 -12.93 -4.60
C SER A 142 -0.76 -12.99 -3.12
N THR A 143 -1.67 -13.91 -2.76
CA THR A 143 -2.15 -14.08 -1.39
C THR A 143 -1.06 -14.63 -0.48
N GLU A 144 -0.19 -15.49 -0.97
CA GLU A 144 0.94 -16.00 -0.20
C GLU A 144 1.88 -14.86 0.24
N PHE A 145 2.29 -13.99 -0.68
CA PHE A 145 3.12 -12.81 -0.36
C PHE A 145 2.40 -11.84 0.57
N TYR A 146 1.13 -11.57 0.29
CA TYR A 146 0.33 -10.65 1.11
C TYR A 146 0.22 -11.13 2.54
N LEU A 147 -0.10 -12.41 2.78
CA LEU A 147 -0.28 -12.96 4.13
C LEU A 147 1.02 -12.91 4.95
N GLN A 148 2.18 -13.12 4.32
CA GLN A 148 3.47 -13.01 5.01
C GLN A 148 3.71 -11.59 5.54
N LEU A 149 3.33 -10.56 4.78
CA LEU A 149 3.40 -9.16 5.21
C LEU A 149 2.27 -8.82 6.20
N TYR A 150 1.05 -9.26 5.90
CA TYR A 150 -0.14 -8.97 6.70
C TYR A 150 0.00 -9.42 8.15
N ASN A 151 0.62 -10.58 8.39
CA ASN A 151 0.86 -11.11 9.74
C ASN A 151 1.86 -10.29 10.56
N GLN A 152 2.62 -9.40 9.92
CA GLN A 152 3.63 -8.54 10.55
C GLN A 152 3.20 -7.07 10.60
N ARG A 153 1.98 -6.73 10.16
CA ARG A 153 1.50 -5.34 10.13
C ARG A 153 1.26 -4.78 11.53
N ILE A 154 1.31 -3.48 11.67
CA ILE A 154 0.86 -2.81 12.89
C ILE A 154 -0.66 -2.94 13.04
N GLN A 155 -1.10 -3.19 14.27
CA GLN A 155 -2.53 -3.39 14.62
C GLN A 155 -3.00 -2.34 15.62
#